data_6668ee581ff895335d6ef3c4ef4e5b83
#
_entry.id   6668ee581ff895335d6ef3c4ef4e5b83
#
_cell.length_a   1.000
_cell.length_b   1.000
_cell.length_c   1.000
_cell.angle_alpha   90.00
_cell.angle_beta   90.00
_cell.angle_gamma   90.00
#
_symmetry.space_group_name_H-M   'P 1'
#
loop_
_entity.id
_entity.type
_entity.pdbx_description
1 polymer ?
#
loop_
_entity_poly.entity_id
_entity_poly.type
_entity_poly.pdbx_seq_one_letter_code
_entity_poly.pdbx_strand_id
1 'polypeptide(L)' 'MEPILIASYAAMLHAHPGTCSVDRILEDPEYRTEFLGRVRAAAVRQCEYDVLRTLHNLRKRSRLPRRGD' A
#
# COMPACT_ATOMS: atom_id res chain seq x y z
N MET A 1 -1.63 0.19 12.64
CA MET A 1 -1.55 0.63 11.23
C MET A 1 -0.91 -0.41 10.30
N GLU A 2 0.13 -1.11 10.71
CA GLU A 2 0.80 -2.08 9.83
C GLU A 2 -0.13 -3.15 9.26
N PRO A 3 -0.98 -3.82 10.05
CA PRO A 3 -1.87 -4.85 9.49
C PRO A 3 -2.82 -4.29 8.42
N ILE A 4 -3.28 -3.06 8.61
CA ILE A 4 -4.18 -2.41 7.66
C ILE A 4 -3.43 -2.09 6.36
N LEU A 5 -2.19 -1.62 6.44
CA LEU A 5 -1.39 -1.34 5.27
C LEU A 5 -1.06 -2.61 4.50
N ILE A 6 -0.72 -3.68 5.21
CA ILE A 6 -0.42 -4.97 4.59
C ILE A 6 -1.66 -5.49 3.86
N ALA A 7 -2.83 -5.44 4.49
CA ALA A 7 -4.08 -5.88 3.88
C ALA A 7 -4.45 -5.01 2.67
N SER A 8 -4.27 -3.69 2.78
CA SER A 8 -4.57 -2.77 1.68
C SER A 8 -3.62 -3.00 0.51
N TYR A 9 -2.35 -3.25 0.79
CA TYR A 9 -1.38 -3.54 -0.26
C TYR A 9 -1.71 -4.88 -0.95
N ALA A 10 -2.06 -5.90 -0.17
CA ALA A 10 -2.47 -7.18 -0.74
C ALA A 10 -3.69 -7.03 -1.65
N ALA A 11 -4.65 -6.19 -1.26
CA ALA A 11 -5.81 -5.90 -2.10
C ALA A 11 -5.41 -5.20 -3.40
N MET A 12 -4.45 -4.28 -3.33
CA MET A 12 -3.92 -3.62 -4.53
C MET A 12 -3.25 -4.61 -5.47
N LEU A 13 -2.46 -5.53 -4.93
CA LEU A 13 -1.82 -6.57 -5.73
C LEU A 13 -2.86 -7.45 -6.44
N HIS A 14 -3.94 -7.76 -5.74
CA HIS A 14 -5.01 -8.57 -6.29
C HIS A 14 -5.78 -7.84 -7.38
N ALA A 15 -6.02 -6.54 -7.20
CA ALA A 15 -6.72 -5.71 -8.16
C ALA A 15 -5.88 -5.38 -9.40
N HIS A 16 -4.56 -5.34 -9.26
CA HIS A 16 -3.64 -4.97 -10.34
C HIS A 16 -2.53 -6.00 -10.45
N PRO A 17 -2.85 -7.23 -10.90
CA PRO A 17 -1.84 -8.30 -10.95
C PRO A 17 -0.69 -7.95 -11.90
N GLY A 18 0.53 -8.13 -11.42
CA GLY A 18 1.73 -7.91 -12.21
C GLY A 18 2.13 -6.47 -12.43
N THR A 19 1.31 -5.49 -12.01
CA THR A 19 1.62 -4.06 -12.23
C THR A 19 1.80 -3.27 -10.97
N CYS A 20 1.19 -3.68 -9.86
CA CYS A 20 1.27 -2.95 -8.59
C CYS A 20 2.57 -3.25 -7.86
N SER A 21 3.16 -2.23 -7.28
CA SER A 21 4.32 -2.35 -6.40
C SER A 21 4.34 -1.14 -5.47
N VAL A 22 5.20 -1.17 -4.44
CA VAL A 22 5.37 0.00 -3.57
C VAL A 22 5.82 1.21 -4.38
N ASP A 23 6.79 1.00 -5.28
CA ASP A 23 7.27 2.09 -6.12
C ASP A 23 6.16 2.67 -6.99
N ARG A 24 5.31 1.81 -7.55
CA ARG A 24 4.19 2.28 -8.36
C ARG A 24 3.21 3.11 -7.53
N ILE A 25 2.92 2.70 -6.31
CA ILE A 25 2.03 3.45 -5.42
C ILE A 25 2.64 4.81 -5.10
N LEU A 26 3.95 4.87 -4.89
CA LEU A 26 4.63 6.12 -4.55
C LEU A 26 4.74 7.07 -5.75
N GLU A 27 4.88 6.54 -6.95
CA GLU A 27 5.12 7.33 -8.17
C GLU A 27 3.85 7.67 -8.95
N ASP A 28 2.88 6.76 -8.98
CA ASP A 28 1.67 6.92 -9.78
C ASP A 28 0.54 7.50 -8.92
N PRO A 29 0.07 8.72 -9.22
CA PRO A 29 -0.99 9.35 -8.42
C PRO A 29 -2.28 8.54 -8.37
N GLU A 30 -2.62 7.82 -9.42
CA GLU A 30 -3.84 7.00 -9.45
C GLU A 30 -3.73 5.82 -8.47
N TYR A 31 -2.60 5.13 -8.50
CA TYR A 31 -2.35 4.02 -7.58
C TYR A 31 -2.27 4.51 -6.14
N ARG A 32 -1.62 5.65 -5.93
CA ARG A 32 -1.53 6.26 -4.61
C ARG A 32 -2.91 6.60 -4.06
N THR A 33 -3.75 7.24 -4.88
CA THR A 33 -5.10 7.61 -4.47
C THR A 33 -5.94 6.39 -4.13
N GLU A 34 -5.85 5.34 -4.94
CA GLU A 34 -6.58 4.10 -4.69
C GLU A 34 -6.11 3.45 -3.38
N PHE A 35 -4.79 3.36 -3.18
CA PHE A 35 -4.23 2.78 -1.96
C PHE A 35 -4.68 3.55 -0.72
N LEU A 36 -4.57 4.87 -0.76
CA LEU A 36 -4.98 5.71 0.36
C LEU A 36 -6.48 5.59 0.64
N GLY A 37 -7.28 5.45 -0.41
CA GLY A 37 -8.71 5.21 -0.27
C GLY A 37 -9.02 3.91 0.46
N ARG A 38 -8.29 2.85 0.16
CA ARG A 38 -8.44 1.56 0.84
C ARG A 38 -8.03 1.65 2.31
N VAL A 39 -6.96 2.37 2.60
CA VAL A 39 -6.49 2.57 3.97
C VAL A 39 -7.52 3.37 4.76
N ARG A 40 -8.09 4.41 4.18
CA ARG A 40 -9.12 5.23 4.84
C ARG A 40 -10.40 4.44 5.09
N ALA A 41 -10.76 3.55 4.17
CA ALA A 41 -11.94 2.71 4.35
C ALA A 41 -11.79 1.77 5.55
N ALA A 42 -10.56 1.47 5.96
CA ALA A 42 -10.27 0.70 7.16
C ALA A 42 -10.16 1.58 8.41
N ALA A 43 -10.60 2.83 8.35
CA ALA A 43 -10.68 3.77 9.46
C ALA A 43 -9.32 4.24 10.00
N VAL A 44 -8.30 4.25 9.17
CA VAL A 44 -6.99 4.81 9.54
C VAL A 44 -7.05 6.32 9.47
N ARG A 45 -6.64 6.99 10.55
CA ARG A 45 -6.66 8.46 10.66
C ARG A 45 -5.27 9.09 10.50
N GLN A 46 -4.33 8.37 9.95
CA GLN A 46 -3.00 8.89 9.71
C GLN A 46 -2.96 9.76 8.46
N CYS A 47 -2.04 10.72 8.42
CA CYS A 47 -1.89 11.54 7.24
C CYS A 47 -1.21 10.73 6.12
N GLU A 48 -1.36 11.23 4.88
CA GLU A 48 -0.80 10.57 3.71
C GLU A 48 0.70 10.30 3.86
N TYR A 49 1.44 11.28 4.35
CA TYR A 49 2.88 11.15 4.52
C TYR A 49 3.24 9.97 5.44
N ASP A 50 2.55 9.86 6.58
CA ASP A 50 2.82 8.79 7.54
C ASP A 50 2.47 7.42 6.95
N VAL A 51 1.36 7.33 6.23
CA VAL A 51 0.93 6.10 5.59
C VAL A 51 1.97 5.62 4.58
N LEU A 52 2.41 6.51 3.70
CA LEU A 52 3.36 6.16 2.66
C LEU A 52 4.74 5.84 3.23
N ARG A 53 5.14 6.57 4.26
CA ARG A 53 6.41 6.31 4.94
C ARG A 53 6.40 4.93 5.60
N THR A 54 5.29 4.58 6.26
CA THR A 54 5.16 3.28 6.89
C THR A 54 5.16 2.16 5.84
N LEU A 55 4.48 2.37 4.72
CA LEU A 55 4.49 1.42 3.61
C LEU A 55 5.91 1.18 3.11
N HIS A 56 6.69 2.23 2.93
CA HIS A 56 8.07 2.13 2.48
C HIS A 56 8.91 1.34 3.48
N ASN A 57 8.72 1.59 4.79
CA ASN A 57 9.43 0.88 5.84
C ASN A 57 9.07 -0.61 5.87
N LEU A 58 7.79 -0.94 5.65
CA LEU A 58 7.35 -2.34 5.58
C LEU A 58 8.03 -3.06 4.42
N ARG A 59 8.18 -2.39 3.29
CA ARG A 59 8.89 -2.94 2.15
C ARG A 59 10.34 -3.26 2.51
N LYS A 60 11.03 -2.33 3.18
CA LYS A 60 12.43 -2.52 3.60
C LYS A 60 12.58 -3.70 4.55
N ARG A 61 11.56 -3.97 5.36
CA ARG A 61 11.58 -5.08 6.32
C ARG A 61 11.04 -6.37 5.73
N SER A 62 10.72 -6.40 4.45
CA SER A 62 10.17 -7.56 3.75
C SER A 62 8.88 -8.07 4.39
N ARG A 63 8.06 -7.17 4.93
CA ARG A 63 6.80 -7.52 5.59
C ARG A 63 5.58 -7.44 4.69
N LEU A 64 5.77 -7.01 3.44
CA LEU A 64 4.69 -6.93 2.49
C LEU A 64 4.58 -8.20 1.65
N PRO A 65 3.37 -8.57 1.19
CA PRO A 65 3.22 -9.69 0.27
C PRO A 65 4.03 -9.45 -1.00
N ARG A 66 4.58 -10.51 -1.55
CA ARG A 66 5.33 -10.42 -2.80
C ARG A 66 4.40 -10.40 -3.99
N ARG A 67 4.71 -9.55 -4.96
CA ARG A 67 3.95 -9.46 -6.17
C ARG A 67 4.19 -10.70 -7.05
N GLY A 68 3.10 -11.31 -7.50
CA GLY A 68 3.18 -12.42 -8.45
C GLY A 68 3.64 -13.75 -7.88
N ASP A 69 3.72 -13.84 -6.58
CA ASP A 69 4.11 -15.08 -5.89
C ASP A 69 2.91 -15.92 -5.52
#